data_eb2f94f2657fb6dbf5dc2b30bf6b82d1
#
_entry.id   eb2f94f2657fb6dbf5dc2b30bf6b82d1
#
_cell.length_a   1.000
_cell.length_b   1.000
_cell.length_c   1.000
_cell.angle_alpha   90.00
_cell.angle_beta   90.00
_cell.angle_gamma   90.00
#
_symmetry.space_group_name_H-M   'P 1'
#
loop_
_entity.id
_entity.type
_entity.pdbx_description
1 polymer ?
#
loop_
_entity_poly.entity_id
_entity_poly.type
_entity_poly.pdbx_seq_one_letter_code
_entity_poly.pdbx_strand_id
1 'polypeptide(L)'
;MLGSLKFNLIVLFHQFESASRGKLYICLMAFENIIGQKLLAAHLLRNIEAKRTPHAQLFVGKNGHGNLAIAMAYAQYLVALESLSKVAVEPLNHPDIHFYFPVVKKGGSTTTRISKDYISEWRSFVGASAYGNLNEWYAHIDAGNKQGLISVDEAQDIIKTLSLKSFSGGHKVLIIWHAEKMNAACANKLLKWIEEPNKNTSILLLTEEKNGILKTIQSRCQTIHIMPLLPKDIFDALIEKGVDPSKAKEVSEVSGGNYGNALSLINETKNSLAFEQLFIEWVRTAFKAKTNKKSINGLISWSERVAKLGRELEKQFLHYSLNAFRQAILLNYGAEEMVSLKIHDPSFSFEKFSLFVGSANIEDISREIEDAIYHIERNGNGKIILTDLSIKLTRLLHRKQ
;
A
#
# COMPACT_ATOMS: atom_id res chain seq x y z
N MET A 1 -16.30 3.32 28.13
CA MET A 1 -15.69 4.59 27.71
C MET A 1 -16.05 5.04 26.27
N LEU A 2 -16.80 4.28 25.51
CA LEU A 2 -17.35 4.67 24.20
C LEU A 2 -18.47 5.73 24.26
N GLY A 3 -19.07 5.93 25.44
CA GLY A 3 -20.16 6.89 25.64
C GLY A 3 -19.76 8.36 25.68
N SER A 4 -18.56 8.71 26.12
CA SER A 4 -18.18 10.11 26.36
C SER A 4 -17.75 10.87 25.12
N LEU A 5 -17.24 10.18 24.08
CA LEU A 5 -16.84 10.80 22.82
C LEU A 5 -18.04 11.04 21.87
N LYS A 6 -19.03 10.12 21.88
CA LYS A 6 -20.34 10.39 21.27
C LYS A 6 -21.03 11.58 21.92
N PHE A 7 -20.87 11.76 23.22
CA PHE A 7 -21.49 12.89 23.96
C PHE A 7 -20.87 14.24 23.61
N ASN A 8 -19.56 14.34 23.43
CA ASN A 8 -18.89 15.59 23.03
C ASN A 8 -19.14 15.98 21.57
N LEU A 9 -19.27 15.02 20.68
CA LEU A 9 -19.69 15.25 19.29
C LEU A 9 -21.19 15.63 19.22
N ILE A 10 -22.04 15.02 20.03
CA ILE A 10 -23.49 15.32 20.13
C ILE A 10 -23.73 16.72 20.72
N VAL A 11 -22.90 17.18 21.64
CA VAL A 11 -23.02 18.54 22.23
C VAL A 11 -22.66 19.62 21.19
N LEU A 12 -21.72 19.37 20.29
CA LEU A 12 -21.49 20.22 19.09
C LEU A 12 -22.72 20.23 18.15
N PHE A 13 -23.51 19.15 18.11
CA PHE A 13 -24.71 18.99 17.29
C PHE A 13 -25.87 19.95 17.65
N HIS A 14 -25.97 20.37 18.90
CA HIS A 14 -27.10 21.18 19.36
C HIS A 14 -27.01 22.68 19.00
N GLN A 15 -25.87 23.14 18.47
CA GLN A 15 -25.65 24.55 18.14
C GLN A 15 -25.93 24.93 16.67
N PHE A 16 -26.32 23.98 15.80
CA PHE A 16 -26.52 24.26 14.37
C PHE A 16 -27.99 24.25 13.93
N GLU A 17 -28.33 25.17 13.02
CA GLU A 17 -29.65 25.25 12.37
C GLU A 17 -29.98 23.95 11.59
N SER A 18 -31.25 23.57 11.55
CA SER A 18 -31.73 22.27 11.07
C SER A 18 -31.36 21.88 9.64
N ALA A 19 -31.12 22.85 8.75
CA ALA A 19 -30.69 22.59 7.35
C ALA A 19 -29.19 22.20 7.22
N SER A 20 -28.38 22.61 8.20
CA SER A 20 -26.94 22.28 8.26
C SER A 20 -26.67 20.91 8.89
N ARG A 21 -27.58 20.39 9.70
CA ARG A 21 -27.41 19.15 10.47
C ARG A 21 -27.20 17.90 9.60
N GLY A 22 -27.95 17.78 8.50
CA GLY A 22 -27.81 16.64 7.60
C GLY A 22 -26.45 16.62 6.86
N LYS A 23 -25.98 17.79 6.42
CA LYS A 23 -24.66 17.92 5.78
C LYS A 23 -23.52 17.65 6.79
N LEU A 24 -23.65 18.20 8.00
CA LEU A 24 -22.68 18.00 9.07
C LEU A 24 -22.56 16.53 9.46
N TYR A 25 -23.67 15.78 9.51
CA TYR A 25 -23.69 14.35 9.82
C TYR A 25 -22.92 13.53 8.77
N ILE A 26 -23.21 13.73 7.48
CA ILE A 26 -22.54 13.03 6.37
C ILE A 26 -21.03 13.34 6.37
N CYS A 27 -20.66 14.56 6.71
CA CYS A 27 -19.26 15.01 6.71
C CYS A 27 -18.46 14.50 7.92
N LEU A 28 -19.10 14.38 9.09
CA LEU A 28 -18.49 13.75 10.28
C LEU A 28 -18.18 12.27 10.05
N MET A 29 -19.07 11.57 9.34
CA MET A 29 -18.85 10.17 8.94
C MET A 29 -17.57 9.97 8.13
N ALA A 30 -17.11 10.97 7.36
CA ALA A 30 -15.85 10.87 6.61
C ALA A 30 -14.62 10.76 7.51
N PHE A 31 -14.63 11.45 8.65
CA PHE A 31 -13.54 11.40 9.63
C PHE A 31 -13.67 10.22 10.61
N GLU A 32 -14.87 9.65 10.78
CA GLU A 32 -15.10 8.46 11.62
C GLU A 32 -14.41 7.21 11.05
N ASN A 33 -14.25 7.14 9.73
CA ASN A 33 -13.58 6.03 9.04
C ASN A 33 -12.06 6.14 9.05
N ILE A 34 -11.49 7.21 9.63
CA ILE A 34 -10.05 7.38 9.73
C ILE A 34 -9.52 6.66 10.97
N ILE A 35 -8.52 5.82 10.78
CA ILE A 35 -7.86 5.14 11.89
C ILE A 35 -7.07 6.17 12.71
N GLY A 36 -7.39 6.28 13.98
CA GLY A 36 -6.73 7.21 14.89
C GLY A 36 -6.91 8.69 14.51
N GLN A 37 -5.85 9.51 14.73
CA GLN A 37 -5.75 10.93 14.33
C GLN A 37 -6.91 11.84 14.80
N LYS A 38 -7.65 11.46 15.83
CA LYS A 38 -8.87 12.15 16.31
C LYS A 38 -8.63 13.61 16.67
N LEU A 39 -7.48 13.92 17.28
CA LEU A 39 -7.12 15.30 17.65
C LEU A 39 -6.87 16.18 16.41
N LEU A 40 -6.21 15.63 15.41
CA LEU A 40 -5.96 16.33 14.16
C LEU A 40 -7.26 16.55 13.39
N ALA A 41 -8.12 15.53 13.28
CA ALA A 41 -9.44 15.65 12.68
C ALA A 41 -10.25 16.76 13.34
N ALA A 42 -10.32 16.80 14.68
CA ALA A 42 -11.02 17.83 15.43
C ALA A 42 -10.41 19.24 15.23
N HIS A 43 -9.09 19.33 15.07
CA HIS A 43 -8.43 20.60 14.74
C HIS A 43 -8.80 21.11 13.34
N LEU A 44 -8.75 20.23 12.34
CA LEU A 44 -9.14 20.57 10.96
C LEU A 44 -10.60 21.02 10.88
N LEU A 45 -11.50 20.29 11.52
CA LEU A 45 -12.93 20.63 11.57
C LEU A 45 -13.14 22.03 12.18
N ARG A 46 -12.53 22.33 13.34
CA ARG A 46 -12.63 23.63 13.98
C ARG A 46 -12.13 24.78 13.08
N ASN A 47 -11.07 24.56 12.31
CA ASN A 47 -10.56 25.57 11.39
C ASN A 47 -11.55 25.87 10.26
N ILE A 48 -12.21 24.83 9.72
CA ILE A 48 -13.24 25.00 8.70
C ILE A 48 -14.45 25.76 9.26
N GLU A 49 -14.95 25.37 10.45
CA GLU A 49 -16.08 25.99 11.11
C GLU A 49 -15.80 27.47 11.40
N ALA A 50 -14.58 27.79 11.79
CA ALA A 50 -14.12 29.16 12.00
C ALA A 50 -13.88 29.96 10.70
N LYS A 51 -14.12 29.37 9.52
CA LYS A 51 -13.80 29.93 8.19
C LYS A 51 -12.33 30.37 8.06
N ARG A 52 -11.43 29.60 8.71
CA ARG A 52 -9.97 29.82 8.71
C ARG A 52 -9.25 28.70 7.97
N THR A 53 -9.82 28.27 6.85
CA THR A 53 -9.21 27.25 6.00
C THR A 53 -8.06 27.85 5.20
N PRO A 54 -6.81 27.44 5.43
CA PRO A 54 -5.69 27.90 4.62
C PRO A 54 -5.84 27.38 3.18
N HIS A 55 -5.48 28.22 2.23
CA HIS A 55 -5.55 27.87 0.81
C HIS A 55 -4.49 26.83 0.40
N ALA A 56 -3.35 26.77 1.10
CA ALA A 56 -2.30 25.80 0.85
C ALA A 56 -1.83 25.15 2.16
N GLN A 57 -1.84 23.83 2.21
CA GLN A 57 -1.47 23.04 3.38
C GLN A 57 -0.48 21.95 3.00
N LEU A 58 0.55 21.75 3.83
CA LEU A 58 1.55 20.72 3.67
C LEU A 58 1.40 19.67 4.79
N PHE A 59 0.85 18.52 4.45
CA PHE A 59 0.70 17.39 5.34
C PHE A 59 1.99 16.56 5.34
N VAL A 60 2.67 16.54 6.48
CA VAL A 60 3.96 15.87 6.66
C VAL A 60 3.78 14.67 7.58
N GLY A 61 3.98 13.47 7.05
CA GLY A 61 3.93 12.23 7.81
C GLY A 61 4.28 11.04 6.93
N LYS A 62 4.71 9.94 7.54
CA LYS A 62 5.05 8.75 6.79
C LYS A 62 3.82 8.04 6.22
N ASN A 63 4.00 7.29 5.14
CA ASN A 63 2.95 6.41 4.62
C ASN A 63 2.41 5.51 5.74
N GLY A 64 1.14 5.15 5.66
CA GLY A 64 0.50 4.33 6.68
C GLY A 64 0.11 5.05 7.97
N HIS A 65 0.49 6.33 8.17
CA HIS A 65 0.00 7.15 9.28
C HIS A 65 -1.36 7.81 8.99
N GLY A 66 -1.86 7.70 7.75
CA GLY A 66 -3.17 8.23 7.36
C GLY A 66 -3.14 9.57 6.61
N ASN A 67 -1.99 9.98 6.06
CA ASN A 67 -1.85 11.25 5.32
C ASN A 67 -2.92 11.41 4.24
N LEU A 68 -3.06 10.39 3.36
CA LEU A 68 -4.02 10.42 2.26
C LEU A 68 -5.45 10.29 2.77
N ALA A 69 -5.71 9.41 3.75
CA ALA A 69 -7.03 9.22 4.34
C ALA A 69 -7.58 10.52 4.94
N ILE A 70 -6.76 11.23 5.74
CA ILE A 70 -7.12 12.53 6.33
C ILE A 70 -7.33 13.60 5.26
N ALA A 71 -6.44 13.69 4.26
CA ALA A 71 -6.57 14.68 3.19
C ALA A 71 -7.85 14.46 2.39
N MET A 72 -8.22 13.20 2.13
CA MET A 72 -9.47 12.86 1.45
C MET A 72 -10.72 13.23 2.27
N ALA A 73 -10.74 12.89 3.56
CA ALA A 73 -11.85 13.25 4.45
C ALA A 73 -11.98 14.79 4.59
N TYR A 74 -10.84 15.46 4.69
CA TYR A 74 -10.81 16.93 4.74
C TYR A 74 -11.33 17.56 3.44
N ALA A 75 -10.93 17.05 2.28
CA ALA A 75 -11.42 17.47 0.98
C ALA A 75 -12.93 17.23 0.83
N GLN A 76 -13.38 16.03 1.23
CA GLN A 76 -14.80 15.67 1.23
C GLN A 76 -15.63 16.65 2.07
N TYR A 77 -15.14 17.01 3.26
CA TYR A 77 -15.83 17.96 4.13
C TYR A 77 -15.90 19.36 3.52
N LEU A 78 -14.77 19.87 2.98
CA LEU A 78 -14.71 21.19 2.34
C LEU A 78 -15.70 21.32 1.17
N VAL A 79 -15.74 20.31 0.32
CA VAL A 79 -16.62 20.30 -0.86
C VAL A 79 -18.08 20.14 -0.44
N ALA A 80 -18.39 19.25 0.53
CA ALA A 80 -19.76 19.03 0.98
C ALA A 80 -20.37 20.24 1.68
N LEU A 81 -19.56 21.01 2.42
CA LEU A 81 -20.05 22.17 3.16
C LEU A 81 -20.61 23.25 2.23
N GLU A 82 -19.94 23.51 1.11
CA GLU A 82 -20.29 24.56 0.16
C GLU A 82 -21.11 24.06 -1.04
N SER A 83 -21.25 22.72 -1.21
CA SER A 83 -22.06 22.15 -2.28
C SER A 83 -23.53 22.48 -2.13
N LEU A 84 -24.15 22.86 -3.23
CA LEU A 84 -25.62 23.02 -3.31
C LEU A 84 -26.36 21.67 -3.33
N SER A 85 -25.65 20.57 -3.61
CA SER A 85 -26.21 19.22 -3.66
C SER A 85 -26.34 18.60 -2.26
N LYS A 86 -27.43 17.84 -2.05
CA LYS A 86 -27.64 17.01 -0.85
C LYS A 86 -27.06 15.60 -0.98
N VAL A 87 -26.40 15.31 -2.11
CA VAL A 87 -25.82 13.99 -2.39
C VAL A 87 -24.52 13.81 -1.59
N ALA A 88 -24.30 12.61 -1.08
CA ALA A 88 -23.04 12.25 -0.42
C ALA A 88 -21.87 12.47 -1.37
N VAL A 89 -20.83 13.18 -0.88
CA VAL A 89 -19.60 13.41 -1.65
C VAL A 89 -18.71 12.20 -1.50
N GLU A 90 -18.44 11.52 -2.61
CA GLU A 90 -17.45 10.45 -2.69
C GLU A 90 -16.13 11.04 -3.20
N PRO A 91 -15.06 11.11 -2.36
CA PRO A 91 -13.85 11.89 -2.71
C PRO A 91 -13.19 11.45 -4.00
N LEU A 92 -13.15 10.14 -4.26
CA LEU A 92 -12.48 9.59 -5.45
C LEU A 92 -13.22 9.86 -6.77
N ASN A 93 -14.50 10.19 -6.71
CA ASN A 93 -15.35 10.38 -7.89
C ASN A 93 -15.91 11.81 -8.02
N HIS A 94 -15.64 12.68 -7.04
CA HIS A 94 -16.18 14.05 -7.06
C HIS A 94 -15.44 14.94 -8.08
N PRO A 95 -16.15 15.67 -8.95
CA PRO A 95 -15.54 16.49 -10.01
C PRO A 95 -14.72 17.69 -9.51
N ASP A 96 -14.90 18.11 -8.25
CA ASP A 96 -14.16 19.21 -7.62
C ASP A 96 -13.07 18.73 -6.66
N ILE A 97 -12.78 17.41 -6.60
CA ILE A 97 -11.65 16.83 -5.88
C ILE A 97 -10.70 16.19 -6.90
N HIS A 98 -9.51 16.77 -7.00
CA HIS A 98 -8.54 16.36 -8.01
C HIS A 98 -7.32 15.74 -7.34
N PHE A 99 -6.85 14.62 -7.89
CA PHE A 99 -5.69 13.89 -7.39
C PHE A 99 -4.54 13.96 -8.39
N TYR A 100 -3.35 14.27 -7.86
CA TYR A 100 -2.10 14.24 -8.59
C TYR A 100 -1.08 13.40 -7.81
N PHE A 101 -0.38 12.53 -8.50
CA PHE A 101 0.50 11.54 -7.89
C PHE A 101 1.64 11.17 -8.84
N PRO A 102 2.73 10.57 -8.34
CA PRO A 102 3.86 10.19 -9.19
C PRO A 102 3.47 9.13 -10.21
N VAL A 103 3.83 9.37 -11.49
CA VAL A 103 3.59 8.43 -12.59
C VAL A 103 4.88 8.10 -13.33
N VAL A 104 4.92 6.93 -13.96
CA VAL A 104 6.08 6.46 -14.74
C VAL A 104 5.83 6.61 -16.23
N LYS A 105 6.91 6.89 -16.98
CA LYS A 105 6.85 6.84 -18.45
C LYS A 105 6.80 5.39 -18.90
N LYS A 106 5.78 5.01 -19.69
CA LYS A 106 5.75 3.69 -20.31
C LYS A 106 6.84 3.62 -21.40
N GLY A 107 7.62 2.54 -21.40
CA GLY A 107 8.70 2.35 -22.37
C GLY A 107 8.17 2.39 -23.81
N GLY A 108 8.88 3.09 -24.71
CA GLY A 108 8.53 3.17 -26.12
C GLY A 108 7.48 4.23 -26.52
N SER A 109 6.87 4.95 -25.57
CA SER A 109 5.96 6.05 -25.86
C SER A 109 6.68 7.40 -25.83
N THR A 110 6.51 8.20 -26.87
CA THR A 110 6.94 9.61 -26.93
C THR A 110 6.03 10.52 -26.11
N THR A 111 4.84 10.05 -25.74
CA THR A 111 3.84 10.84 -25.01
C THR A 111 4.12 10.78 -23.50
N THR A 112 4.27 11.92 -22.86
CA THR A 112 4.37 12.04 -21.41
C THR A 112 3.03 11.71 -20.81
N ARG A 113 3.00 10.74 -19.87
CA ARG A 113 1.80 10.41 -19.12
C ARG A 113 1.71 11.26 -17.86
N ILE A 114 0.49 11.59 -17.49
CA ILE A 114 0.14 12.37 -16.31
C ILE A 114 -0.83 11.57 -15.42
N SER A 115 -1.07 12.02 -14.20
CA SER A 115 -1.95 11.36 -13.22
C SER A 115 -3.33 11.04 -13.78
N LYS A 116 -3.85 11.90 -14.66
CA LYS A 116 -5.15 11.71 -15.31
C LYS A 116 -5.23 10.44 -16.16
N ASP A 117 -4.11 10.00 -16.73
CA ASP A 117 -4.05 8.78 -17.56
C ASP A 117 -4.09 7.50 -16.72
N TYR A 118 -3.95 7.61 -15.38
CA TYR A 118 -3.96 6.52 -14.42
C TYR A 118 -5.07 6.67 -13.36
N ILE A 119 -6.09 7.48 -13.63
CA ILE A 119 -7.11 7.79 -12.63
C ILE A 119 -7.96 6.57 -12.23
N SER A 120 -8.17 5.61 -13.14
CA SER A 120 -8.88 4.37 -12.87
C SER A 120 -8.08 3.46 -11.94
N GLU A 121 -6.78 3.31 -12.20
CA GLU A 121 -5.85 2.56 -11.37
C GLU A 121 -5.70 3.22 -10.00
N TRP A 122 -5.63 4.55 -9.96
CA TRP A 122 -5.61 5.31 -8.71
C TRP A 122 -6.84 5.07 -7.85
N ARG A 123 -8.03 5.12 -8.45
CA ARG A 123 -9.28 4.83 -7.75
C ARG A 123 -9.31 3.42 -7.19
N SER A 124 -8.84 2.44 -7.95
CA SER A 124 -8.72 1.04 -7.51
C SER A 124 -7.72 0.90 -6.36
N PHE A 125 -6.54 1.51 -6.48
CA PHE A 125 -5.50 1.48 -5.46
C PHE A 125 -5.95 2.11 -4.13
N VAL A 126 -6.45 3.33 -4.17
CA VAL A 126 -6.90 4.05 -2.96
C VAL A 126 -8.18 3.45 -2.39
N GLY A 127 -9.07 2.94 -3.26
CA GLY A 127 -10.28 2.22 -2.83
C GLY A 127 -9.98 0.94 -2.07
N ALA A 128 -8.87 0.26 -2.37
CA ALA A 128 -8.39 -0.89 -1.60
C ALA A 128 -7.81 -0.45 -0.24
N SER A 129 -7.00 0.61 -0.21
CA SER A 129 -6.47 1.20 1.02
C SER A 129 -5.91 2.60 0.80
N ALA A 130 -6.44 3.58 1.52
CA ALA A 130 -5.88 4.93 1.60
C ALA A 130 -4.59 5.03 2.45
N TYR A 131 -4.11 3.89 2.98
CA TYR A 131 -2.89 3.77 3.79
C TYR A 131 -1.74 3.12 3.01
N GLY A 132 -1.92 2.87 1.71
CA GLY A 132 -0.91 2.31 0.83
C GLY A 132 0.31 3.21 0.65
N ASN A 133 1.43 2.61 0.26
CA ASN A 133 2.69 3.31 0.04
C ASN A 133 3.04 3.45 -1.45
N LEU A 134 4.10 4.22 -1.73
CA LEU A 134 4.54 4.51 -3.09
C LEU A 134 5.01 3.27 -3.86
N ASN A 135 5.62 2.30 -3.18
CA ASN A 135 6.07 1.05 -3.82
C ASN A 135 4.88 0.18 -4.22
N GLU A 136 3.85 0.10 -3.37
CA GLU A 136 2.59 -0.58 -3.68
C GLU A 136 1.88 0.08 -4.87
N TRP A 137 1.89 1.41 -4.94
CA TRP A 137 1.37 2.14 -6.09
C TRP A 137 2.14 1.79 -7.37
N TYR A 138 3.47 1.80 -7.33
CA TYR A 138 4.28 1.44 -8.49
C TYR A 138 4.07 -0.02 -8.92
N ALA A 139 3.91 -0.93 -7.97
CA ALA A 139 3.54 -2.32 -8.28
C ALA A 139 2.15 -2.41 -8.93
N HIS A 140 1.18 -1.62 -8.43
CA HIS A 140 -0.20 -1.61 -8.96
C HIS A 140 -0.28 -1.14 -10.42
N ILE A 141 0.61 -0.22 -10.85
CA ILE A 141 0.65 0.29 -12.23
C ILE A 141 1.71 -0.39 -13.11
N ASP A 142 2.27 -1.52 -12.67
CA ASP A 142 3.34 -2.24 -13.39
C ASP A 142 4.53 -1.34 -13.77
N ALA A 143 4.95 -0.47 -12.84
CA ALA A 143 6.06 0.46 -13.09
C ALA A 143 7.42 -0.24 -13.25
N GLY A 144 7.56 -1.50 -12.83
CA GLY A 144 8.84 -2.22 -12.74
C GLY A 144 9.82 -1.48 -11.81
N ASN A 145 11.07 -1.35 -12.23
CA ASN A 145 12.10 -0.64 -11.46
C ASN A 145 12.13 0.88 -11.71
N LYS A 146 11.11 1.44 -12.38
CA LYS A 146 11.07 2.88 -12.68
C LYS A 146 10.55 3.67 -11.49
N GLN A 147 11.20 4.80 -11.23
CA GLN A 147 10.70 5.77 -10.25
C GLN A 147 9.77 6.76 -10.95
N GLY A 148 8.59 6.93 -10.38
CA GLY A 148 7.62 7.91 -10.85
C GLY A 148 8.00 9.34 -10.43
N LEU A 149 7.58 10.29 -11.24
CA LEU A 149 7.76 11.72 -11.01
C LEU A 149 6.45 12.46 -11.24
N ILE A 150 6.29 13.60 -10.60
CA ILE A 150 5.30 14.62 -10.92
C ILE A 150 6.02 15.63 -11.82
N SER A 151 5.74 15.58 -13.12
CA SER A 151 6.51 16.30 -14.13
C SER A 151 5.97 17.71 -14.41
N VAL A 152 6.68 18.45 -15.26
CA VAL A 152 6.22 19.78 -15.70
C VAL A 152 4.93 19.72 -16.53
N ASP A 153 4.65 18.59 -17.18
CA ASP A 153 3.40 18.38 -17.94
C ASP A 153 2.23 18.23 -16.97
N GLU A 154 2.46 17.58 -15.82
CA GLU A 154 1.51 17.53 -14.72
C GLU A 154 1.17 18.93 -14.21
N ALA A 155 2.19 19.82 -14.05
CA ALA A 155 1.94 21.21 -13.64
C ALA A 155 1.04 21.96 -14.62
N GLN A 156 1.12 21.67 -15.92
CA GLN A 156 0.22 22.29 -16.92
C GLN A 156 -1.23 21.83 -16.74
N ASP A 157 -1.46 20.55 -16.49
CA ASP A 157 -2.81 20.04 -16.20
C ASP A 157 -3.36 20.56 -14.87
N ILE A 158 -2.51 20.63 -13.84
CA ILE A 158 -2.85 21.27 -12.54
C ILE A 158 -3.29 22.72 -12.76
N ILE A 159 -2.52 23.51 -13.49
CA ILE A 159 -2.83 24.92 -13.76
C ILE A 159 -4.14 25.05 -14.52
N LYS A 160 -4.36 24.21 -15.53
CA LYS A 160 -5.61 24.17 -16.27
C LYS A 160 -6.78 23.87 -15.34
N THR A 161 -6.66 22.87 -14.48
CA THR A 161 -7.68 22.48 -13.50
C THR A 161 -7.96 23.62 -12.51
N LEU A 162 -6.92 24.30 -12.00
CA LEU A 162 -7.04 25.42 -11.08
C LEU A 162 -7.68 26.64 -11.73
N SER A 163 -7.47 26.89 -13.02
CA SER A 163 -8.06 28.02 -13.75
C SER A 163 -9.56 27.88 -14.02
N LEU A 164 -10.10 26.65 -14.00
CA LEU A 164 -11.53 26.40 -14.19
C LEU A 164 -12.31 26.72 -12.90
N LYS A 165 -13.58 27.10 -13.04
CA LYS A 165 -14.51 27.24 -11.91
C LYS A 165 -14.84 25.85 -11.34
N SER A 166 -15.27 25.78 -10.07
CA SER A 166 -15.77 24.53 -9.51
C SER A 166 -17.04 24.09 -10.25
N PHE A 167 -17.20 22.77 -10.40
CA PHE A 167 -18.35 22.19 -11.08
C PHE A 167 -19.63 22.35 -10.24
N SER A 168 -19.51 22.10 -8.93
CA SER A 168 -20.63 22.21 -7.98
C SER A 168 -20.93 23.64 -7.53
N GLY A 169 -20.17 24.64 -7.99
CA GLY A 169 -20.30 26.04 -7.59
C GLY A 169 -19.75 26.35 -6.19
N GLY A 170 -19.20 25.36 -5.49
CA GLY A 170 -18.63 25.46 -4.15
C GLY A 170 -17.10 25.42 -4.12
N HIS A 171 -16.55 24.68 -3.17
CA HIS A 171 -15.11 24.54 -2.94
C HIS A 171 -14.46 23.53 -3.91
N LYS A 172 -13.24 23.84 -4.35
CA LYS A 172 -12.39 22.94 -5.14
C LYS A 172 -11.18 22.53 -4.32
N VAL A 173 -10.82 21.23 -4.35
CA VAL A 173 -9.67 20.72 -3.62
C VAL A 173 -8.72 19.97 -4.56
N LEU A 174 -7.46 20.32 -4.45
CA LEU A 174 -6.35 19.66 -5.14
C LEU A 174 -5.53 18.88 -4.12
N ILE A 175 -5.35 17.60 -4.33
CA ILE A 175 -4.51 16.72 -3.49
C ILE A 175 -3.31 16.27 -4.33
N ILE A 176 -2.10 16.63 -3.90
CA ILE A 176 -0.86 16.19 -4.52
C ILE A 176 -0.19 15.18 -3.57
N TRP A 177 -0.30 13.91 -3.91
CA TRP A 177 0.27 12.82 -3.13
C TRP A 177 1.75 12.62 -3.49
N HIS A 178 2.61 12.45 -2.49
CA HIS A 178 4.08 12.45 -2.65
C HIS A 178 4.61 13.69 -3.37
N ALA A 179 4.25 14.86 -2.83
CA ALA A 179 4.65 16.15 -3.42
C ALA A 179 6.17 16.33 -3.53
N GLU A 180 6.99 15.62 -2.74
CA GLU A 180 8.45 15.58 -2.86
C GLU A 180 8.93 14.94 -4.17
N LYS A 181 8.04 14.27 -4.92
CA LYS A 181 8.34 13.72 -6.25
C LYS A 181 8.11 14.72 -7.38
N MET A 182 7.68 15.95 -7.07
CA MET A 182 7.67 17.03 -8.05
C MET A 182 9.10 17.38 -8.47
N ASN A 183 9.38 17.41 -9.78
CA ASN A 183 10.63 17.98 -10.25
C ASN A 183 10.63 19.51 -10.05
N ALA A 184 11.82 20.12 -10.02
CA ALA A 184 11.97 21.54 -9.77
C ALA A 184 11.20 22.42 -10.76
N ALA A 185 11.08 22.01 -12.02
CA ALA A 185 10.32 22.75 -13.03
C ALA A 185 8.81 22.72 -12.77
N CYS A 186 8.25 21.58 -12.32
CA CYS A 186 6.87 21.46 -11.89
C CYS A 186 6.61 22.34 -10.67
N ALA A 187 7.41 22.19 -9.63
CA ALA A 187 7.27 22.90 -8.37
C ALA A 187 7.31 24.43 -8.57
N ASN A 188 8.25 24.94 -9.36
CA ASN A 188 8.37 26.36 -9.65
C ASN A 188 7.17 26.91 -10.43
N LYS A 189 6.60 26.15 -11.38
CA LYS A 189 5.38 26.55 -12.09
C LYS A 189 4.17 26.70 -11.18
N LEU A 190 4.10 25.93 -10.10
CA LEU A 190 2.96 25.94 -9.18
C LEU A 190 3.05 27.04 -8.11
N LEU A 191 4.21 27.68 -7.92
CA LEU A 191 4.42 28.67 -6.83
C LEU A 191 3.35 29.76 -6.80
N LYS A 192 3.01 30.36 -7.95
CA LYS A 192 1.98 31.39 -8.04
C LYS A 192 0.61 30.90 -7.56
N TRP A 193 0.25 29.68 -7.94
CA TRP A 193 -1.05 29.08 -7.59
C TRP A 193 -1.12 28.63 -6.13
N ILE A 194 0.02 28.26 -5.55
CA ILE A 194 0.14 27.95 -4.13
C ILE A 194 0.04 29.22 -3.29
N GLU A 195 0.56 30.34 -3.78
CA GLU A 195 0.53 31.63 -3.09
C GLU A 195 -0.85 32.29 -3.19
N GLU A 196 -1.41 32.35 -4.39
CA GLU A 196 -2.66 33.04 -4.68
C GLU A 196 -3.60 32.17 -5.53
N PRO A 197 -4.21 31.12 -4.97
CA PRO A 197 -5.18 30.32 -5.70
C PRO A 197 -6.49 31.11 -5.91
N ASN A 198 -7.31 30.62 -6.83
CA ASN A 198 -8.67 31.13 -6.99
C ASN A 198 -9.47 31.01 -5.68
N LYS A 199 -10.47 31.87 -5.52
CA LYS A 199 -11.40 31.80 -4.37
C LYS A 199 -11.99 30.37 -4.24
N ASN A 200 -12.21 29.94 -3.01
CA ASN A 200 -12.77 28.62 -2.69
C ASN A 200 -11.93 27.46 -3.30
N THR A 201 -10.62 27.59 -3.26
CA THR A 201 -9.70 26.54 -3.72
C THR A 201 -8.71 26.23 -2.62
N SER A 202 -8.54 24.94 -2.30
CA SER A 202 -7.53 24.45 -1.36
C SER A 202 -6.57 23.48 -2.06
N ILE A 203 -5.28 23.68 -1.78
CA ILE A 203 -4.18 22.83 -2.28
C ILE A 203 -3.58 22.06 -1.11
N LEU A 204 -3.68 20.74 -1.13
CA LEU A 204 -3.18 19.85 -0.10
C LEU A 204 -1.97 19.09 -0.66
N LEU A 205 -0.78 19.42 -0.16
CA LEU A 205 0.47 18.75 -0.50
C LEU A 205 0.74 17.68 0.55
N LEU A 206 0.86 16.42 0.14
CA LEU A 206 1.17 15.31 1.04
C LEU A 206 2.60 14.86 0.81
N THR A 207 3.39 14.76 1.87
CA THR A 207 4.81 14.36 1.79
C THR A 207 5.22 13.51 2.97
N GLU A 208 6.16 12.59 2.75
CA GLU A 208 6.84 11.87 3.83
C GLU A 208 8.04 12.65 4.36
N GLU A 209 8.67 13.45 3.49
CA GLU A 209 9.90 14.17 3.77
C GLU A 209 9.75 15.66 3.48
N LYS A 210 9.61 16.45 4.54
CA LYS A 210 9.50 17.90 4.41
C LYS A 210 10.70 18.49 3.65
N ASN A 211 11.89 17.95 3.87
CA ASN A 211 13.12 18.46 3.23
C ASN A 211 13.16 18.19 1.70
N GLY A 212 12.35 17.24 1.20
CA GLY A 212 12.17 16.99 -0.23
C GLY A 212 11.33 18.05 -0.95
N ILE A 213 10.66 18.94 -0.21
CA ILE A 213 9.84 20.02 -0.74
C ILE A 213 10.68 21.30 -0.83
N LEU A 214 10.56 22.06 -1.93
CA LEU A 214 11.26 23.34 -2.07
C LEU A 214 10.90 24.29 -0.92
N LYS A 215 11.90 24.97 -0.36
CA LYS A 215 11.70 25.95 0.74
C LYS A 215 10.72 27.04 0.37
N THR A 216 10.67 27.44 -0.90
CA THR A 216 9.71 28.42 -1.43
C THR A 216 8.27 27.94 -1.36
N ILE A 217 7.99 26.63 -1.49
CA ILE A 217 6.66 26.03 -1.25
C ILE A 217 6.40 25.93 0.24
N GLN A 218 7.38 25.45 1.02
CA GLN A 218 7.22 25.28 2.47
C GLN A 218 6.83 26.59 3.17
N SER A 219 7.40 27.72 2.74
CA SER A 219 7.10 29.05 3.35
C SER A 219 5.70 29.58 3.03
N ARG A 220 5.02 29.00 2.03
CA ARG A 220 3.67 29.39 1.59
C ARG A 220 2.57 28.45 2.05
N CYS A 221 2.95 27.32 2.62
CA CYS A 221 2.00 26.31 3.09
C CYS A 221 1.93 26.27 4.61
N GLN A 222 0.73 26.14 5.15
CA GLN A 222 0.59 25.74 6.54
C GLN A 222 1.02 24.29 6.70
N THR A 223 2.06 24.06 7.51
CA THR A 223 2.54 22.69 7.78
C THR A 223 1.65 22.01 8.83
N ILE A 224 1.19 20.81 8.53
CA ILE A 224 0.42 19.93 9.41
C ILE A 224 1.22 18.62 9.56
N HIS A 225 1.57 18.28 10.80
CA HIS A 225 2.27 17.03 11.10
C HIS A 225 1.28 15.91 11.41
N ILE A 226 1.43 14.79 10.71
CA ILE A 226 0.66 13.57 10.92
C ILE A 226 1.50 12.62 11.76
N MET A 227 1.05 12.39 12.97
CA MET A 227 1.77 11.58 13.94
C MET A 227 1.56 10.07 13.66
N PRO A 228 2.49 9.20 14.12
CA PRO A 228 2.24 7.76 14.12
C PRO A 228 0.91 7.41 14.81
N LEU A 229 0.25 6.38 14.32
CA LEU A 229 -0.98 5.87 14.93
C LEU A 229 -0.67 5.20 16.28
N LEU A 230 -1.59 5.27 17.22
CA LEU A 230 -1.46 4.52 18.46
C LEU A 230 -1.66 3.01 18.19
N PRO A 231 -0.91 2.13 18.87
CA PRO A 231 -1.09 0.68 18.74
C PRO A 231 -2.56 0.25 18.93
N LYS A 232 -3.26 0.91 19.86
CA LYS A 232 -4.68 0.64 20.09
C LYS A 232 -5.56 0.96 18.88
N ASP A 233 -5.31 2.07 18.17
CA ASP A 233 -6.12 2.44 17.00
C ASP A 233 -5.87 1.46 15.85
N ILE A 234 -4.63 0.96 15.70
CA ILE A 234 -4.28 -0.08 14.73
C ILE A 234 -4.95 -1.40 15.11
N PHE A 235 -4.88 -1.79 16.39
CA PHE A 235 -5.53 -3.00 16.88
C PHE A 235 -7.03 -2.99 16.59
N ASP A 236 -7.72 -1.91 16.97
CA ASP A 236 -9.16 -1.78 16.78
C ASP A 236 -9.53 -1.90 15.27
N ALA A 237 -8.77 -1.25 14.40
CA ALA A 237 -8.96 -1.33 12.95
C ALA A 237 -8.68 -2.71 12.35
N LEU A 238 -7.74 -3.48 12.92
CA LEU A 238 -7.46 -4.85 12.52
C LEU A 238 -8.59 -5.81 12.95
N ILE A 239 -9.14 -5.61 14.15
CA ILE A 239 -10.29 -6.38 14.63
C ILE A 239 -11.52 -6.14 13.75
N GLU A 240 -11.79 -4.88 13.37
CA GLU A 240 -12.88 -4.56 12.42
C GLU A 240 -12.71 -5.25 11.06
N LYS A 241 -11.47 -5.50 10.63
CA LYS A 241 -11.16 -6.30 9.42
C LYS A 241 -11.20 -7.82 9.62
N GLY A 242 -11.56 -8.29 10.83
CA GLY A 242 -11.67 -9.72 11.12
C GLY A 242 -10.34 -10.43 11.36
N VAL A 243 -9.28 -9.70 11.72
CA VAL A 243 -8.00 -10.31 12.12
C VAL A 243 -8.13 -10.90 13.51
N ASP A 244 -7.50 -12.07 13.72
CA ASP A 244 -7.46 -12.72 15.03
C ASP A 244 -6.90 -11.77 16.12
N PRO A 245 -7.54 -11.68 17.30
CA PRO A 245 -7.14 -10.73 18.36
C PRO A 245 -5.71 -10.87 18.83
N SER A 246 -5.18 -12.10 18.93
CA SER A 246 -3.80 -12.35 19.35
C SER A 246 -2.83 -11.79 18.33
N LYS A 247 -3.08 -12.07 17.04
CA LYS A 247 -2.28 -11.56 15.92
C LYS A 247 -2.41 -10.06 15.74
N ALA A 248 -3.62 -9.51 15.88
CA ALA A 248 -3.87 -8.07 15.82
C ALA A 248 -3.07 -7.32 16.89
N LYS A 249 -3.00 -7.86 18.11
CA LYS A 249 -2.21 -7.27 19.20
C LYS A 249 -0.72 -7.26 18.87
N GLU A 250 -0.15 -8.43 18.51
CA GLU A 250 1.26 -8.56 18.12
C GLU A 250 1.63 -7.56 17.02
N VAL A 251 0.86 -7.54 15.94
CA VAL A 251 1.13 -6.71 14.77
C VAL A 251 0.97 -5.23 15.08
N SER A 252 -0.01 -4.83 15.89
CA SER A 252 -0.20 -3.42 16.27
C SER A 252 0.98 -2.86 17.06
N GLU A 253 1.63 -3.66 17.89
CA GLU A 253 2.81 -3.26 18.67
C GLU A 253 4.07 -3.13 17.78
N VAL A 254 4.25 -4.06 16.82
CA VAL A 254 5.46 -4.12 15.97
C VAL A 254 5.38 -3.16 14.78
N SER A 255 4.19 -2.76 14.34
CA SER A 255 3.98 -1.91 13.15
C SER A 255 4.56 -0.50 13.25
N GLY A 256 5.00 -0.06 14.44
CA GLY A 256 5.60 1.27 14.65
C GLY A 256 4.64 2.43 14.40
N GLY A 257 3.34 2.24 14.62
CA GLY A 257 2.32 3.25 14.36
C GLY A 257 1.96 3.42 12.88
N ASN A 258 2.33 2.43 12.05
CA ASN A 258 2.09 2.43 10.61
C ASN A 258 1.10 1.32 10.22
N TYR A 259 -0.12 1.71 9.84
CA TYR A 259 -1.17 0.76 9.49
C TYR A 259 -0.89 0.02 8.17
N GLY A 260 -0.21 0.65 7.21
CA GLY A 260 0.26 -0.02 6.00
C GLY A 260 1.21 -1.17 6.33
N ASN A 261 2.20 -0.94 7.20
CA ASN A 261 3.08 -1.99 7.72
C ASN A 261 2.30 -3.09 8.44
N ALA A 262 1.31 -2.73 9.26
CA ALA A 262 0.48 -3.72 9.93
C ALA A 262 -0.25 -4.64 8.93
N LEU A 263 -0.81 -4.09 7.86
CA LEU A 263 -1.44 -4.87 6.80
C LEU A 263 -0.44 -5.75 6.05
N SER A 264 0.76 -5.24 5.78
CA SER A 264 1.84 -6.03 5.13
C SER A 264 2.23 -7.22 6.01
N LEU A 265 2.46 -7.03 7.31
CA LEU A 265 2.80 -8.10 8.25
C LEU A 265 1.70 -9.18 8.33
N ILE A 266 0.42 -8.79 8.27
CA ILE A 266 -0.69 -9.76 8.23
C ILE A 266 -0.70 -10.52 6.91
N ASN A 267 -0.51 -9.81 5.80
CA ASN A 267 -0.48 -10.44 4.48
C ASN A 267 0.73 -11.38 4.32
N GLU A 268 1.90 -11.00 4.84
CA GLU A 268 3.07 -11.87 4.90
C GLU A 268 2.78 -13.16 5.68
N THR A 269 2.09 -13.07 6.81
CA THR A 269 1.71 -14.26 7.59
C THR A 269 0.72 -15.13 6.82
N LYS A 270 -0.29 -14.55 6.16
CA LYS A 270 -1.24 -15.29 5.31
C LYS A 270 -0.54 -15.93 4.10
N ASN A 271 0.35 -15.17 3.46
CA ASN A 271 1.15 -15.66 2.35
C ASN A 271 2.10 -16.76 2.81
N SER A 272 2.70 -16.65 4.00
CA SER A 272 3.58 -17.68 4.56
C SER A 272 2.87 -19.04 4.72
N LEU A 273 1.62 -19.07 5.20
CA LEU A 273 0.83 -20.29 5.30
C LEU A 273 0.49 -20.87 3.92
N ALA A 274 0.13 -20.02 2.96
CA ALA A 274 -0.13 -20.45 1.59
C ALA A 274 1.16 -20.95 0.91
N PHE A 275 2.28 -20.29 1.15
CA PHE A 275 3.59 -20.69 0.64
C PHE A 275 4.09 -21.99 1.28
N GLU A 276 3.79 -22.22 2.56
CA GLU A 276 4.05 -23.48 3.23
C GLU A 276 3.36 -24.66 2.51
N GLN A 277 2.07 -24.51 2.21
CA GLN A 277 1.32 -25.53 1.50
C GLN A 277 1.87 -25.77 0.09
N LEU A 278 2.17 -24.71 -0.66
CA LEU A 278 2.77 -24.80 -1.98
C LEU A 278 4.16 -25.44 -1.94
N PHE A 279 4.97 -25.11 -0.93
CA PHE A 279 6.30 -25.68 -0.73
C PHE A 279 6.22 -27.19 -0.42
N ILE A 280 5.36 -27.59 0.52
CA ILE A 280 5.17 -29.00 0.89
C ILE A 280 4.70 -29.82 -0.31
N GLU A 281 3.73 -29.32 -1.07
CA GLU A 281 3.27 -29.98 -2.28
C GLU A 281 4.40 -30.12 -3.31
N TRP A 282 5.17 -29.04 -3.52
CA TRP A 282 6.27 -29.00 -4.46
C TRP A 282 7.34 -30.04 -4.14
N VAL A 283 7.87 -30.04 -2.92
CA VAL A 283 8.95 -30.96 -2.53
C VAL A 283 8.48 -32.43 -2.51
N ARG A 284 7.24 -32.67 -2.07
CA ARG A 284 6.63 -34.02 -2.13
C ARG A 284 6.47 -34.52 -3.56
N THR A 285 6.01 -33.69 -4.47
CA THR A 285 5.78 -34.01 -5.87
C THR A 285 7.11 -34.21 -6.60
N ALA A 286 8.09 -33.34 -6.37
CA ALA A 286 9.44 -33.44 -6.91
C ALA A 286 10.13 -34.74 -6.44
N PHE A 287 9.99 -35.07 -5.15
CA PHE A 287 10.54 -36.31 -4.63
C PHE A 287 9.94 -37.56 -5.30
N LYS A 288 8.61 -37.60 -5.50
CA LYS A 288 7.90 -38.71 -6.16
C LYS A 288 8.21 -38.83 -7.66
N ALA A 289 8.55 -37.70 -8.32
CA ALA A 289 8.71 -37.63 -9.76
C ALA A 289 9.90 -38.50 -10.28
N LYS A 290 10.89 -38.81 -9.45
CA LYS A 290 11.98 -39.73 -9.82
C LYS A 290 11.50 -41.13 -10.14
N THR A 291 10.55 -41.62 -9.37
CA THR A 291 10.05 -43.03 -9.50
C THR A 291 8.76 -43.12 -10.30
N ASN A 292 7.98 -42.03 -10.35
CA ASN A 292 6.66 -41.99 -10.99
C ASN A 292 6.58 -40.87 -12.03
N LYS A 293 6.67 -41.22 -13.31
CA LYS A 293 6.57 -40.29 -14.43
C LYS A 293 5.26 -39.48 -14.45
N LYS A 294 4.14 -39.99 -13.90
CA LYS A 294 2.88 -39.27 -13.79
C LYS A 294 3.00 -38.05 -12.85
N SER A 295 3.92 -38.07 -11.89
CA SER A 295 4.18 -36.93 -10.99
C SER A 295 4.79 -35.74 -11.72
N ILE A 296 5.36 -35.90 -12.91
CA ILE A 296 5.82 -34.75 -13.74
C ILE A 296 4.65 -33.89 -14.15
N ASN A 297 3.51 -34.48 -14.51
CA ASN A 297 2.30 -33.68 -14.80
C ASN A 297 1.83 -32.90 -13.58
N GLY A 298 2.01 -33.44 -12.37
CA GLY A 298 1.75 -32.74 -11.11
C GLY A 298 2.64 -31.51 -10.93
N LEU A 299 3.93 -31.60 -11.27
CA LEU A 299 4.86 -30.45 -11.22
C LEU A 299 4.47 -29.37 -12.24
N ILE A 300 4.04 -29.74 -13.44
CA ILE A 300 3.58 -28.80 -14.46
C ILE A 300 2.33 -28.06 -13.97
N SER A 301 1.33 -28.78 -13.46
CA SER A 301 0.11 -28.18 -12.90
C SER A 301 0.39 -27.28 -11.69
N TRP A 302 1.33 -27.69 -10.84
CA TRP A 302 1.79 -26.88 -9.71
C TRP A 302 2.45 -25.58 -10.20
N SER A 303 3.37 -25.67 -11.16
CA SER A 303 4.03 -24.51 -11.76
C SER A 303 3.04 -23.52 -12.39
N GLU A 304 1.99 -24.03 -13.06
CA GLU A 304 0.91 -23.20 -13.59
C GLU A 304 0.12 -22.44 -12.50
N ARG A 305 -0.13 -23.09 -11.36
CA ARG A 305 -0.85 -22.46 -10.24
C ARG A 305 0.00 -21.39 -9.58
N VAL A 306 1.29 -21.65 -9.34
CA VAL A 306 2.20 -20.66 -8.77
C VAL A 306 2.37 -19.48 -9.72
N ALA A 307 2.55 -19.70 -11.02
CA ALA A 307 2.67 -18.65 -12.02
C ALA A 307 1.41 -17.76 -12.12
N LYS A 308 0.22 -18.28 -11.80
CA LYS A 308 -1.02 -17.48 -11.72
C LYS A 308 -1.10 -16.54 -10.51
N LEU A 309 -0.26 -16.68 -9.50
CA LEU A 309 -0.19 -15.77 -8.37
C LEU A 309 0.32 -14.38 -8.77
N GLY A 310 1.03 -14.31 -9.89
CA GLY A 310 1.67 -13.09 -10.37
C GLY A 310 3.10 -12.95 -9.85
N ARG A 311 3.89 -12.19 -10.59
CA ARG A 311 5.35 -12.10 -10.46
C ARG A 311 5.85 -11.81 -9.04
N GLU A 312 5.20 -10.90 -8.34
CA GLU A 312 5.63 -10.50 -7.00
C GLU A 312 5.44 -11.64 -5.98
N LEU A 313 4.30 -12.33 -6.02
CA LEU A 313 4.05 -13.49 -5.15
C LEU A 313 4.89 -14.69 -5.55
N GLU A 314 5.21 -14.88 -6.84
CA GLU A 314 6.16 -15.91 -7.29
C GLU A 314 7.54 -15.70 -6.64
N LYS A 315 8.07 -14.48 -6.65
CA LYS A 315 9.35 -14.14 -6.00
C LYS A 315 9.29 -14.37 -4.50
N GLN A 316 8.25 -13.90 -3.84
CA GLN A 316 8.07 -14.09 -2.39
C GLN A 316 8.02 -15.59 -2.04
N PHE A 317 7.32 -16.38 -2.83
CA PHE A 317 7.30 -17.85 -2.67
C PHE A 317 8.70 -18.48 -2.83
N LEU A 318 9.47 -18.04 -3.83
CA LEU A 318 10.83 -18.54 -4.04
C LEU A 318 11.78 -18.14 -2.91
N HIS A 319 11.67 -16.92 -2.39
CA HIS A 319 12.40 -16.51 -1.19
C HIS A 319 12.00 -17.30 0.06
N TYR A 320 10.71 -17.57 0.25
CA TYR A 320 10.23 -18.46 1.30
C TYR A 320 10.85 -19.86 1.15
N SER A 321 10.85 -20.42 -0.05
CA SER A 321 11.41 -21.73 -0.35
C SER A 321 12.92 -21.79 -0.09
N LEU A 322 13.66 -20.77 -0.50
CA LEU A 322 15.10 -20.65 -0.24
C LEU A 322 15.39 -20.64 1.27
N ASN A 323 14.59 -19.88 2.03
CA ASN A 323 14.70 -19.89 3.48
C ASN A 323 14.39 -21.27 4.06
N ALA A 324 13.34 -21.95 3.60
CA ALA A 324 12.98 -23.29 4.06
C ALA A 324 14.11 -24.30 3.82
N PHE A 325 14.79 -24.26 2.66
CA PHE A 325 15.96 -25.11 2.40
C PHE A 325 17.16 -24.76 3.32
N ARG A 326 17.39 -23.47 3.57
CA ARG A 326 18.43 -23.02 4.53
C ARG A 326 18.15 -23.48 5.96
N GLN A 327 16.90 -23.42 6.39
CA GLN A 327 16.50 -23.93 7.71
C GLN A 327 16.61 -25.47 7.80
N ALA A 328 16.30 -26.18 6.69
CA ALA A 328 16.43 -27.62 6.64
C ALA A 328 17.88 -28.09 6.77
N ILE A 329 18.86 -27.41 6.17
CA ILE A 329 20.26 -27.76 6.34
C ILE A 329 20.75 -27.51 7.78
N LEU A 330 20.32 -26.40 8.41
CA LEU A 330 20.66 -26.12 9.82
C LEU A 330 20.15 -27.25 10.73
N LEU A 331 18.93 -27.70 10.52
CA LEU A 331 18.33 -28.81 11.26
C LEU A 331 19.09 -30.12 11.02
N ASN A 332 19.47 -30.40 9.77
CA ASN A 332 20.22 -31.63 9.41
C ASN A 332 21.62 -31.69 10.06
N TYR A 333 22.24 -30.53 10.31
CA TYR A 333 23.53 -30.42 11.00
C TYR A 333 23.42 -30.20 12.52
N GLY A 334 22.24 -30.39 13.10
CA GLY A 334 22.03 -30.33 14.57
C GLY A 334 22.04 -28.91 15.15
N ALA A 335 21.87 -27.87 14.33
CA ALA A 335 21.78 -26.48 14.77
C ALA A 335 20.31 -26.08 15.03
N GLU A 336 19.58 -26.87 15.82
CA GLU A 336 18.14 -26.69 16.09
C GLU A 336 17.81 -25.32 16.67
N GLU A 337 18.69 -24.80 17.56
CA GLU A 337 18.51 -23.47 18.18
C GLU A 337 18.48 -22.30 17.17
N MET A 338 19.05 -22.51 15.97
CA MET A 338 19.08 -21.51 14.91
C MET A 338 17.88 -21.64 13.96
N VAL A 339 17.05 -22.67 14.12
CA VAL A 339 15.88 -22.92 13.25
C VAL A 339 14.70 -22.07 13.73
N SER A 340 14.33 -21.08 12.93
CA SER A 340 13.21 -20.18 13.20
C SER A 340 11.93 -20.53 12.46
N LEU A 341 12.03 -21.33 11.38
CA LEU A 341 10.88 -21.73 10.57
C LEU A 341 10.00 -22.73 11.32
N LYS A 342 8.73 -22.39 11.50
CA LYS A 342 7.72 -23.28 12.07
C LYS A 342 6.81 -23.76 10.92
N ILE A 343 6.71 -25.08 10.78
CA ILE A 343 5.76 -25.71 9.86
C ILE A 343 4.47 -26.01 10.63
N HIS A 344 3.35 -25.60 10.07
CA HIS A 344 2.02 -25.73 10.70
C HIS A 344 1.27 -26.97 10.21
N ASP A 345 1.59 -27.50 9.00
CA ASP A 345 0.97 -28.72 8.47
C ASP A 345 1.42 -29.96 9.25
N PRO A 346 0.54 -30.59 10.06
CA PRO A 346 0.91 -31.76 10.85
C PRO A 346 1.23 -33.02 10.00
N SER A 347 0.87 -33.00 8.72
CA SER A 347 1.16 -34.10 7.80
C SER A 347 2.59 -34.05 7.24
N PHE A 348 3.35 -32.98 7.49
CA PHE A 348 4.70 -32.78 7.00
C PHE A 348 5.73 -32.71 8.12
N SER A 349 6.60 -33.71 8.23
CA SER A 349 7.73 -33.64 9.18
C SER A 349 8.91 -32.95 8.52
N PHE A 350 9.24 -31.78 9.04
CA PHE A 350 10.37 -30.97 8.58
C PHE A 350 11.71 -31.65 8.92
N GLU A 351 11.77 -32.37 10.07
CA GLU A 351 12.95 -33.14 10.46
C GLU A 351 13.25 -34.24 9.43
N LYS A 352 12.21 -35.00 8.99
CA LYS A 352 12.40 -36.02 7.95
C LYS A 352 12.79 -35.44 6.61
N PHE A 353 12.25 -34.26 6.27
CA PHE A 353 12.60 -33.55 5.05
C PHE A 353 14.06 -33.05 5.10
N SER A 354 14.53 -32.54 6.23
CA SER A 354 15.89 -32.01 6.39
C SER A 354 16.97 -33.05 6.01
N LEU A 355 16.73 -34.35 6.22
CA LEU A 355 17.66 -35.41 5.84
C LEU A 355 17.95 -35.51 4.33
N PHE A 356 17.13 -34.86 3.49
CA PHE A 356 17.34 -34.82 2.04
C PHE A 356 18.07 -33.53 1.58
N VAL A 357 18.40 -32.66 2.52
CA VAL A 357 19.09 -31.38 2.26
C VAL A 357 20.43 -31.36 2.99
N GLY A 358 21.51 -31.43 2.26
CA GLY A 358 22.86 -31.52 2.82
C GLY A 358 23.91 -30.79 1.95
N SER A 359 25.19 -30.89 2.33
CA SER A 359 26.28 -30.22 1.60
C SER A 359 26.37 -30.61 0.11
N ALA A 360 25.90 -31.79 -0.22
CA ALA A 360 25.96 -32.30 -1.60
C ALA A 360 24.98 -31.60 -2.56
N ASN A 361 23.92 -30.94 -2.06
CA ASN A 361 22.88 -30.40 -2.92
C ASN A 361 22.41 -28.96 -2.57
N ILE A 362 22.67 -28.47 -1.36
CA ILE A 362 22.12 -27.16 -0.92
C ILE A 362 22.63 -25.98 -1.79
N GLU A 363 23.90 -25.99 -2.17
CA GLU A 363 24.46 -24.91 -3.01
C GLU A 363 23.77 -24.88 -4.38
N ASP A 364 23.59 -26.04 -5.00
CA ASP A 364 22.92 -26.12 -6.30
C ASP A 364 21.42 -25.79 -6.19
N ILE A 365 20.74 -26.22 -5.13
CA ILE A 365 19.34 -25.84 -4.87
C ILE A 365 19.20 -24.33 -4.71
N SER A 366 20.08 -23.71 -3.92
CA SER A 366 20.06 -22.27 -3.69
C SER A 366 20.28 -21.48 -4.98
N ARG A 367 21.29 -21.89 -5.77
CA ARG A 367 21.61 -21.28 -7.06
C ARG A 367 20.44 -21.36 -8.04
N GLU A 368 19.82 -22.52 -8.19
CA GLU A 368 18.71 -22.71 -9.12
C GLU A 368 17.48 -21.87 -8.72
N ILE A 369 17.22 -21.70 -7.41
CA ILE A 369 16.15 -20.84 -6.92
C ILE A 369 16.49 -19.36 -7.16
N GLU A 370 17.73 -18.93 -6.90
CA GLU A 370 18.19 -17.57 -7.14
C GLU A 370 18.16 -17.22 -8.63
N ASP A 371 18.55 -18.13 -9.51
CA ASP A 371 18.44 -17.99 -10.97
C ASP A 371 16.99 -17.86 -11.41
N ALA A 372 16.08 -18.63 -10.81
CA ALA A 372 14.65 -18.52 -11.10
C ALA A 372 14.10 -17.14 -10.70
N ILE A 373 14.47 -16.63 -9.53
CA ILE A 373 14.11 -15.27 -9.08
C ILE A 373 14.60 -14.23 -10.08
N TYR A 374 15.88 -14.32 -10.46
CA TYR A 374 16.51 -13.41 -11.42
C TYR A 374 15.79 -13.40 -12.79
N HIS A 375 15.41 -14.57 -13.30
CA HIS A 375 14.69 -14.66 -14.57
C HIS A 375 13.26 -14.14 -14.49
N ILE A 376 12.55 -14.36 -13.38
CA ILE A 376 11.21 -13.83 -13.14
C ILE A 376 11.24 -12.29 -13.07
N GLU A 377 12.24 -11.71 -12.39
CA GLU A 377 12.43 -10.26 -12.33
C GLU A 377 12.62 -9.61 -13.70
N ARG A 378 13.22 -10.35 -14.63
CA ARG A 378 13.46 -9.91 -16.02
C ARG A 378 12.34 -10.26 -17.00
N ASN A 379 11.15 -10.43 -16.51
CA ASN A 379 9.96 -10.74 -17.31
C ASN A 379 9.97 -12.12 -17.97
N GLY A 380 10.74 -13.08 -17.43
CA GLY A 380 10.68 -14.47 -17.87
C GLY A 380 9.30 -15.09 -17.64
N ASN A 381 8.97 -16.12 -18.39
CA ASN A 381 7.71 -16.84 -18.23
C ASN A 381 7.76 -17.72 -16.96
N GLY A 382 7.01 -17.33 -15.91
CA GLY A 382 7.01 -17.98 -14.60
C GLY A 382 6.69 -19.49 -14.70
N LYS A 383 5.72 -19.90 -15.52
CA LYS A 383 5.38 -21.31 -15.71
C LYS A 383 6.59 -22.12 -16.22
N ILE A 384 7.31 -21.61 -17.23
CA ILE A 384 8.47 -22.32 -17.80
C ILE A 384 9.60 -22.39 -16.78
N ILE A 385 9.91 -21.27 -16.13
CA ILE A 385 10.98 -21.17 -15.12
C ILE A 385 10.71 -22.12 -13.94
N LEU A 386 9.50 -22.08 -13.38
CA LEU A 386 9.12 -22.92 -12.24
C LEU A 386 9.05 -24.41 -12.63
N THR A 387 8.70 -24.73 -13.87
CA THR A 387 8.72 -26.13 -14.36
C THR A 387 10.16 -26.65 -14.47
N ASP A 388 11.08 -25.87 -15.06
CA ASP A 388 12.49 -26.22 -15.16
C ASP A 388 13.12 -26.40 -13.78
N LEU A 389 12.90 -25.43 -12.89
CA LEU A 389 13.34 -25.49 -11.49
C LEU A 389 12.83 -26.75 -10.80
N SER A 390 11.55 -27.12 -10.99
CA SER A 390 10.95 -28.31 -10.40
C SER A 390 11.58 -29.60 -10.89
N ILE A 391 11.91 -29.69 -12.18
CA ILE A 391 12.60 -30.82 -12.77
C ILE A 391 14.03 -30.93 -12.21
N LYS A 392 14.75 -29.83 -12.09
CA LYS A 392 16.08 -29.76 -11.48
C LYS A 392 16.04 -30.20 -10.03
N LEU A 393 15.08 -29.69 -9.26
CA LEU A 393 14.86 -30.04 -7.85
C LEU A 393 14.65 -31.56 -7.67
N THR A 394 13.90 -32.21 -8.58
CA THR A 394 13.73 -33.69 -8.57
C THR A 394 15.05 -34.43 -8.58
N ARG A 395 16.05 -33.94 -9.32
CA ARG A 395 17.39 -34.56 -9.39
C ARG A 395 18.22 -34.24 -8.15
N LEU A 396 18.15 -32.97 -7.67
CA LEU A 396 18.94 -32.48 -6.54
C LEU A 396 18.53 -33.15 -5.22
N LEU A 397 17.22 -33.31 -4.96
CA LEU A 397 16.73 -33.99 -3.75
C LEU A 397 17.12 -35.48 -3.65
N HIS A 398 17.54 -36.09 -4.75
CA HIS A 398 17.97 -37.49 -4.77
C HIS A 398 19.49 -37.68 -4.95
N ARG A 399 20.26 -36.59 -4.89
CA ARG A 399 21.72 -36.69 -4.89
C ARG A 399 22.14 -37.35 -3.57
N LYS A 400 22.94 -38.42 -3.66
CA LYS A 400 23.46 -39.07 -2.45
C LYS A 400 24.36 -38.11 -1.70
N GLN A 401 24.14 -38.00 -0.41
CA GLN A 401 25.01 -37.27 0.52
C GLN A 401 26.36 -37.95 0.63
#